data_c5ffee7021304327f397912d843c1f6e
#
_entry.id   c5ffee7021304327f397912d843c1f6e
#
_cell.length_a   1.000
_cell.length_b   1.000
_cell.length_c   1.000
_cell.angle_alpha   90.00
_cell.angle_beta   90.00
_cell.angle_gamma   90.00
#
_symmetry.space_group_name_H-M   'P 1'
#
loop_
_entity.id
_entity.type
_entity.pdbx_description
1 polymer ?
#
loop_
_entity_poly.entity_id
_entity_poly.type
_entity_poly.pdbx_seq_one_letter_code
_entity_poly.pdbx_strand_id
1 'polypeptide(L)'
;ILNQDPFEMCISYIISQNNNVKRISKSINDISEKYGEKVIFNNKEYHLFPTYKSLKNISIEELRNFKVGFRAEYIRDFLDKYETLKDINKLNTKEALNELMKVKGIGLKVSSCILLFGYKRLDTFPIDTWVKKSISDLYKIKNDQKTIEKFAEQTYKEYSGLAIQYLFHSKRNIN
;
A
#
# COMPACT_ATOMS: atom_id res chain seq x y z
N ILE A 1 -12.81 6.17 -1.79
CA ILE A 1 -11.49 5.59 -2.07
C ILE A 1 -11.24 5.71 -3.57
N LEU A 2 -10.11 6.30 -3.97
CA LEU A 2 -9.74 6.44 -5.37
C LEU A 2 -9.44 5.08 -6.01
N ASN A 3 -9.62 5.00 -7.33
CA ASN A 3 -9.21 3.84 -8.10
C ASN A 3 -7.74 4.01 -8.50
N GLN A 4 -6.85 3.28 -7.84
CA GLN A 4 -5.41 3.38 -8.06
C GLN A 4 -4.89 2.11 -8.74
N ASP A 5 -3.82 2.24 -9.51
CA ASP A 5 -3.19 1.10 -10.17
C ASP A 5 -2.57 0.14 -9.14
N PRO A 6 -2.88 -1.17 -9.20
CA PRO A 6 -2.37 -2.14 -8.23
C PRO A 6 -0.84 -2.26 -8.20
N PHE A 7 -0.17 -2.16 -9.35
CA PHE A 7 1.28 -2.26 -9.43
C PHE A 7 1.94 -1.05 -8.77
N GLU A 8 1.43 0.17 -9.05
CA GLU A 8 1.85 1.40 -8.39
C GLU A 8 1.64 1.32 -6.89
N MET A 9 0.48 0.81 -6.44
CA MET A 9 0.18 0.69 -5.01
C MET A 9 1.13 -0.28 -4.30
N CYS A 10 1.47 -1.41 -4.91
CA CYS A 10 2.46 -2.33 -4.33
C CYS A 10 3.80 -1.63 -4.07
N ILE A 11 4.37 -0.99 -5.07
CA ILE A 11 5.68 -0.31 -4.94
C ILE A 11 5.57 0.88 -3.97
N SER A 12 4.53 1.68 -4.07
CA SER A 12 4.31 2.85 -3.20
C SER A 12 4.18 2.45 -1.73
N TYR A 13 3.45 1.37 -1.41
CA TYR A 13 3.34 0.89 -0.05
C TYR A 13 4.61 0.20 0.46
N ILE A 14 5.40 -0.43 -0.40
CA ILE A 14 6.75 -0.87 -0.04
C ILE A 14 7.62 0.34 0.34
N ILE A 15 7.63 1.40 -0.48
CA ILE A 15 8.40 2.64 -0.22
C ILE A 15 7.91 3.34 1.05
N SER A 16 6.64 3.26 1.37
CA SER A 16 6.03 3.95 2.52
C SER A 16 6.45 3.42 3.89
N GLN A 17 6.98 2.20 3.97
CA GLN A 17 7.34 1.56 5.23
C GLN A 17 8.42 2.35 5.98
N ASN A 18 8.17 2.69 7.26
CA ASN A 18 9.09 3.47 8.09
C ASN A 18 9.64 4.71 7.36
N ASN A 19 8.77 5.48 6.74
CA ASN A 19 9.13 6.63 5.90
C ASN A 19 8.15 7.79 6.13
N ASN A 20 8.42 8.96 5.55
CA ASN A 20 7.53 10.12 5.59
C ASN A 20 7.06 10.51 4.18
N VAL A 21 5.91 11.20 4.12
CA VAL A 21 5.24 11.55 2.86
C VAL A 21 6.17 12.27 1.88
N LYS A 22 6.96 13.25 2.35
CA LYS A 22 7.86 14.04 1.50
C LYS A 22 8.91 13.16 0.80
N ARG A 23 9.50 12.20 1.54
CA ARG A 23 10.50 11.28 0.98
C ARG A 23 9.85 10.24 0.07
N ILE A 24 8.67 9.74 0.44
CA ILE A 24 7.89 8.79 -0.37
C ILE A 24 7.59 9.42 -1.73
N SER A 25 6.96 10.60 -1.74
CA SER A 25 6.62 11.32 -2.97
C SER A 25 7.83 11.59 -3.84
N LYS A 26 8.96 12.02 -3.21
CA LYS A 26 10.19 12.25 -3.97
C LYS A 26 10.69 10.97 -4.66
N SER A 27 10.78 9.85 -3.94
CA SER A 27 11.25 8.58 -4.51
C SER A 27 10.33 8.10 -5.65
N ILE A 28 9.01 8.22 -5.49
CA ILE A 28 8.02 7.85 -6.51
C ILE A 28 8.19 8.74 -7.75
N ASN A 29 8.31 10.05 -7.56
CA ASN A 29 8.52 10.98 -8.67
C ASN A 29 9.84 10.71 -9.42
N ASP A 30 10.95 10.54 -8.69
CA ASP A 30 12.27 10.25 -9.28
C ASP A 30 12.23 8.94 -10.13
N ILE A 31 11.49 7.92 -9.68
CA ILE A 31 11.27 6.67 -10.42
C ILE A 31 10.40 6.92 -11.65
N SER A 32 9.31 7.70 -11.51
CA SER A 32 8.41 8.04 -12.62
C SER A 32 9.09 8.88 -13.69
N GLU A 33 9.89 9.86 -13.32
CA GLU A 33 10.67 10.69 -14.25
C GLU A 33 11.65 9.85 -15.09
N LYS A 34 12.23 8.81 -14.51
CA LYS A 34 13.24 7.99 -15.21
C LYS A 34 12.63 6.87 -16.04
N TYR A 35 11.56 6.24 -15.58
CA TYR A 35 11.03 5.01 -16.17
C TYR A 35 9.57 5.12 -16.65
N GLY A 36 8.87 6.19 -16.26
CA GLY A 36 7.49 6.42 -16.62
C GLY A 36 7.32 7.01 -18.01
N GLU A 37 6.18 6.80 -18.59
CA GLU A 37 5.78 7.43 -19.85
C GLU A 37 5.53 8.93 -19.61
N LYS A 38 6.09 9.74 -20.52
CA LYS A 38 5.89 11.18 -20.53
C LYS A 38 4.53 11.51 -21.14
N VAL A 39 3.74 12.30 -20.44
CA VAL A 39 2.44 12.79 -20.90
C VAL A 39 2.34 14.30 -20.75
N ILE A 40 1.59 14.94 -21.65
CA ILE A 40 1.31 16.37 -21.58
C ILE A 40 -0.16 16.57 -21.22
N PHE A 41 -0.41 17.27 -20.12
CA PHE A 41 -1.76 17.65 -19.70
C PHE A 41 -1.79 19.13 -19.31
N ASN A 42 -2.75 19.89 -19.86
CA ASN A 42 -2.86 21.33 -19.65
C ASN A 42 -1.55 22.10 -19.90
N ASN A 43 -0.84 21.79 -20.99
CA ASN A 43 0.45 22.34 -21.38
C ASN A 43 1.58 22.15 -20.33
N LYS A 44 1.43 21.18 -19.42
CA LYS A 44 2.45 20.77 -18.47
C LYS A 44 2.84 19.33 -18.71
N GLU A 45 4.13 19.06 -18.52
CA GLU A 45 4.71 17.74 -18.63
C GLU A 45 4.57 16.99 -17.31
N TYR A 46 4.18 15.73 -17.42
CA TYR A 46 4.08 14.78 -16.31
C TYR A 46 4.67 13.45 -16.75
N HIS A 47 5.08 12.65 -15.77
CA HIS A 47 5.50 11.28 -15.99
C HIS A 47 4.55 10.34 -15.23
N LEU A 48 3.95 9.41 -15.93
CA LEU A 48 3.12 8.37 -15.34
C LEU A 48 3.99 7.44 -14.48
N PHE A 49 3.38 6.76 -13.52
CA PHE A 49 4.10 5.71 -12.81
C PHE A 49 4.49 4.61 -13.82
N PRO A 50 5.73 4.08 -13.76
CA PRO A 50 6.20 3.10 -14.75
C PRO A 50 5.45 1.78 -14.66
N THR A 51 5.36 1.09 -15.80
CA THR A 51 4.78 -0.25 -15.86
C THR A 51 5.75 -1.31 -15.33
N TYR A 52 5.23 -2.50 -15.00
CA TYR A 52 6.07 -3.65 -14.70
C TYR A 52 7.14 -3.90 -15.78
N LYS A 53 6.75 -3.80 -17.06
CA LYS A 53 7.66 -4.02 -18.20
C LYS A 53 8.85 -3.06 -18.15
N SER A 54 8.65 -1.81 -17.75
CA SER A 54 9.72 -0.81 -17.64
C SER A 54 10.66 -1.09 -16.47
N LEU A 55 10.14 -1.65 -15.35
CA LEU A 55 10.92 -1.84 -14.12
C LEU A 55 11.44 -3.27 -13.90
N LYS A 56 10.97 -4.27 -14.63
CA LYS A 56 11.27 -5.68 -14.35
C LYS A 56 12.75 -6.03 -14.27
N ASN A 57 13.62 -5.29 -14.95
CA ASN A 57 15.07 -5.54 -15.00
C ASN A 57 15.89 -4.53 -14.16
N ILE A 58 15.24 -3.64 -13.40
CA ILE A 58 15.95 -2.65 -12.57
C ILE A 58 16.79 -3.34 -11.50
N SER A 59 18.03 -2.93 -11.31
CA SER A 59 18.91 -3.47 -10.30
C SER A 59 18.61 -2.90 -8.91
N ILE A 60 19.01 -3.64 -7.86
CA ILE A 60 18.92 -3.14 -6.47
C ILE A 60 19.75 -1.86 -6.29
N GLU A 61 20.94 -1.80 -6.92
CA GLU A 61 21.81 -0.62 -6.86
C GLU A 61 21.11 0.61 -7.46
N GLU A 62 20.50 0.45 -8.61
CA GLU A 62 19.74 1.53 -9.25
C GLU A 62 18.53 1.95 -8.45
N LEU A 63 17.78 1.03 -7.85
CA LEU A 63 16.70 1.34 -6.93
C LEU A 63 17.18 2.17 -5.73
N ARG A 64 18.37 1.89 -5.20
CA ARG A 64 18.95 2.66 -4.09
C ARG A 64 19.25 4.12 -4.46
N ASN A 65 19.54 4.42 -5.73
CA ASN A 65 19.74 5.77 -6.22
C ASN A 65 18.49 6.65 -6.06
N PHE A 66 17.28 6.06 -6.06
CA PHE A 66 16.02 6.74 -5.76
C PHE A 66 15.75 6.92 -4.26
N LYS A 67 16.77 6.72 -3.42
CA LYS A 67 16.72 6.93 -1.94
C LYS A 67 15.69 6.05 -1.22
N VAL A 68 15.33 4.91 -1.81
CA VAL A 68 14.41 3.94 -1.18
C VAL A 68 15.09 3.12 -0.05
N GLY A 69 16.43 3.16 0.04
CA GLY A 69 17.22 2.48 1.09
C GLY A 69 17.03 0.96 1.05
N PHE A 70 16.83 0.34 2.22
CA PHE A 70 16.64 -1.12 2.35
C PHE A 70 15.43 -1.65 1.59
N ARG A 71 14.50 -0.80 1.20
CA ARG A 71 13.30 -1.18 0.45
C ARG A 71 13.61 -1.55 -1.01
N ALA A 72 14.81 -1.21 -1.50
CA ALA A 72 15.28 -1.63 -2.83
C ALA A 72 15.21 -3.16 -2.98
N GLU A 73 15.59 -3.90 -1.94
CA GLU A 73 15.52 -5.37 -1.95
C GLU A 73 14.07 -5.87 -1.94
N TYR A 74 13.16 -5.17 -1.25
CA TYR A 74 11.74 -5.53 -1.21
C TYR A 74 11.05 -5.26 -2.55
N ILE A 75 11.38 -4.13 -3.19
CA ILE A 75 10.90 -3.80 -4.53
C ILE A 75 11.41 -4.84 -5.53
N ARG A 76 12.68 -5.23 -5.45
CA ARG A 76 13.24 -6.24 -6.34
C ARG A 76 12.53 -7.59 -6.16
N ASP A 77 12.35 -8.05 -4.93
CA ASP A 77 11.63 -9.30 -4.64
C ASP A 77 10.16 -9.26 -5.12
N PHE A 78 9.50 -8.11 -4.99
CA PHE A 78 8.16 -7.91 -5.57
C PHE A 78 8.16 -8.04 -7.09
N LEU A 79 9.11 -7.38 -7.77
CA LEU A 79 9.23 -7.45 -9.23
C LEU A 79 9.52 -8.88 -9.72
N ASP A 80 10.34 -9.63 -9.00
CA ASP A 80 10.65 -11.04 -9.33
C ASP A 80 9.43 -11.95 -9.20
N LYS A 81 8.53 -11.64 -8.27
CA LYS A 81 7.30 -12.41 -8.00
C LYS A 81 6.06 -11.88 -8.73
N TYR A 82 6.15 -10.76 -9.43
CA TYR A 82 4.98 -10.07 -9.98
C TYR A 82 4.10 -10.95 -10.87
N GLU A 83 4.70 -11.78 -11.70
CA GLU A 83 3.94 -12.67 -12.59
C GLU A 83 3.05 -13.66 -11.84
N THR A 84 3.42 -14.06 -10.63
CA THR A 84 2.58 -14.91 -9.76
C THR A 84 1.51 -14.12 -9.01
N LEU A 85 1.71 -12.81 -8.83
CA LEU A 85 0.82 -11.93 -8.10
C LEU A 85 -0.23 -11.23 -8.99
N LYS A 86 -0.05 -11.22 -10.30
CA LYS A 86 -0.96 -10.53 -11.24
C LYS A 86 -2.42 -11.02 -11.18
N ASP A 87 -2.63 -12.26 -10.73
CA ASP A 87 -3.95 -12.89 -10.63
C ASP A 87 -4.61 -12.76 -9.25
N ILE A 88 -4.09 -11.91 -8.36
CA ILE A 88 -4.64 -11.66 -7.00
C ILE A 88 -6.15 -11.36 -7.03
N ASN A 89 -6.65 -10.71 -8.07
CA ASN A 89 -8.08 -10.42 -8.21
C ASN A 89 -8.97 -11.67 -8.25
N LYS A 90 -8.44 -12.83 -8.61
CA LYS A 90 -9.16 -14.10 -8.67
C LYS A 90 -9.29 -14.78 -7.30
N LEU A 91 -8.50 -14.34 -6.33
CA LEU A 91 -8.43 -14.89 -4.98
C LEU A 91 -9.45 -14.20 -4.05
N ASN A 92 -9.87 -14.87 -2.99
CA ASN A 92 -10.56 -14.20 -1.90
C ASN A 92 -9.57 -13.31 -1.10
N THR A 93 -10.08 -12.43 -0.25
CA THR A 93 -9.25 -11.44 0.46
C THR A 93 -8.19 -12.09 1.34
N LYS A 94 -8.51 -13.18 2.03
CA LYS A 94 -7.57 -13.90 2.89
C LYS A 94 -6.44 -14.55 2.09
N GLU A 95 -6.77 -15.18 0.99
CA GLU A 95 -5.79 -15.78 0.08
C GLU A 95 -4.90 -14.69 -0.55
N ALA A 96 -5.50 -13.59 -1.00
CA ALA A 96 -4.78 -12.45 -1.57
C ALA A 96 -3.79 -11.81 -0.57
N LEU A 97 -4.18 -11.66 0.72
CA LEU A 97 -3.27 -11.23 1.79
C LEU A 97 -2.09 -12.19 1.92
N ASN A 98 -2.34 -13.49 1.93
CA ASN A 98 -1.29 -14.51 2.07
C ASN A 98 -0.32 -14.49 0.87
N GLU A 99 -0.82 -14.31 -0.36
CA GLU A 99 0.04 -14.20 -1.54
C GLU A 99 0.92 -12.96 -1.49
N LEU A 100 0.38 -11.79 -1.14
CA LEU A 100 1.16 -10.56 -0.98
C LEU A 100 2.22 -10.69 0.11
N MET A 101 1.92 -11.36 1.22
CA MET A 101 2.89 -11.56 2.31
C MET A 101 4.04 -12.51 1.97
N LYS A 102 4.03 -13.21 0.84
CA LYS A 102 5.18 -13.95 0.33
C LYS A 102 6.28 -13.04 -0.21
N VAL A 103 5.97 -11.77 -0.47
CA VAL A 103 6.96 -10.77 -0.87
C VAL A 103 7.74 -10.30 0.36
N LYS A 104 9.06 -10.28 0.25
CA LYS A 104 9.95 -9.82 1.32
C LYS A 104 9.55 -8.41 1.79
N GLY A 105 9.37 -8.25 3.08
CA GLY A 105 9.02 -6.96 3.69
C GLY A 105 7.54 -6.58 3.60
N ILE A 106 6.68 -7.34 2.95
CA ILE A 106 5.23 -7.12 2.99
C ILE A 106 4.64 -7.93 4.14
N GLY A 107 4.22 -7.23 5.19
CA GLY A 107 3.45 -7.81 6.31
C GLY A 107 1.96 -7.54 6.17
N LEU A 108 1.16 -8.00 7.14
CA LEU A 108 -0.30 -7.90 7.12
C LEU A 108 -0.82 -6.45 6.92
N LYS A 109 -0.21 -5.47 7.57
CA LYS A 109 -0.62 -4.06 7.41
C LYS A 109 -0.40 -3.55 5.99
N VAL A 110 0.75 -3.86 5.40
CA VAL A 110 1.11 -3.39 4.04
C VAL A 110 0.24 -4.10 3.00
N SER A 111 0.07 -5.43 3.11
CA SER A 111 -0.80 -6.20 2.20
C SER A 111 -2.25 -5.72 2.27
N SER A 112 -2.77 -5.42 3.48
CA SER A 112 -4.12 -4.86 3.64
C SER A 112 -4.26 -3.49 2.97
N CYS A 113 -3.26 -2.61 3.08
CA CYS A 113 -3.26 -1.33 2.37
C CYS A 113 -3.26 -1.52 0.84
N ILE A 114 -2.41 -2.42 0.34
CA ILE A 114 -2.34 -2.72 -1.10
C ILE A 114 -3.70 -3.22 -1.61
N LEU A 115 -4.33 -4.15 -0.91
CA LEU A 115 -5.64 -4.68 -1.28
C LEU A 115 -6.73 -3.62 -1.23
N LEU A 116 -6.73 -2.76 -0.20
CA LEU A 116 -7.72 -1.71 -0.05
C LEU A 116 -7.64 -0.69 -1.18
N PHE A 117 -6.44 -0.16 -1.47
CA PHE A 117 -6.28 0.97 -2.38
C PHE A 117 -6.00 0.56 -3.83
N GLY A 118 -5.34 -0.56 -4.05
CA GLY A 118 -5.05 -1.07 -5.40
C GLY A 118 -6.12 -2.01 -5.94
N TYR A 119 -6.74 -2.82 -5.07
CA TYR A 119 -7.69 -3.85 -5.50
C TYR A 119 -9.13 -3.59 -5.02
N LYS A 120 -9.40 -2.48 -4.34
CA LYS A 120 -10.72 -2.09 -3.81
C LYS A 120 -11.35 -3.13 -2.88
N ARG A 121 -10.53 -3.89 -2.13
CA ARG A 121 -11.02 -4.85 -1.15
C ARG A 121 -11.43 -4.12 0.12
N LEU A 122 -12.71 -3.70 0.19
CA LEU A 122 -13.24 -2.93 1.31
C LEU A 122 -13.36 -3.74 2.60
N ASP A 123 -13.29 -5.06 2.52
CA ASP A 123 -13.26 -6.00 3.63
C ASP A 123 -11.87 -6.14 4.30
N THR A 124 -10.86 -5.40 3.83
CA THR A 124 -9.56 -5.32 4.49
C THR A 124 -9.53 -4.23 5.55
N PHE A 125 -8.78 -4.48 6.64
CA PHE A 125 -8.64 -3.53 7.75
C PHE A 125 -7.17 -3.30 8.08
N PRO A 126 -6.48 -2.35 7.42
CA PRO A 126 -5.07 -2.06 7.69
C PRO A 126 -4.86 -1.56 9.12
N ILE A 127 -4.34 -2.40 10.00
CA ILE A 127 -4.12 -2.07 11.41
C ILE A 127 -2.69 -1.61 11.63
N ASP A 128 -2.51 -0.36 12.02
CA ASP A 128 -1.26 0.19 12.53
C ASP A 128 -1.40 0.62 14.00
N THR A 129 -0.35 1.17 14.56
CA THR A 129 -0.32 1.61 15.96
C THR A 129 -1.37 2.70 16.23
N TRP A 130 -1.60 3.59 15.25
CA TRP A 130 -2.59 4.65 15.38
C TRP A 130 -4.02 4.08 15.36
N VAL A 131 -4.31 3.18 14.42
CA VAL A 131 -5.63 2.52 14.31
C VAL A 131 -5.94 1.74 15.60
N LYS A 132 -4.97 0.97 16.10
CA LYS A 132 -5.13 0.24 17.38
C LYS A 132 -5.52 1.17 18.51
N LYS A 133 -4.78 2.26 18.69
CA LYS A 133 -5.07 3.24 19.72
C LYS A 133 -6.45 3.89 19.52
N SER A 134 -6.76 4.33 18.32
CA SER A 134 -8.02 5.03 18.03
C SER A 134 -9.25 4.16 18.25
N ILE A 135 -9.22 2.90 17.82
CA ILE A 135 -10.31 1.94 18.04
C ILE A 135 -10.44 1.60 19.52
N SER A 136 -9.32 1.32 20.19
CA SER A 136 -9.32 1.03 21.63
C SER A 136 -9.90 2.18 22.44
N ASP A 137 -9.50 3.42 22.16
CA ASP A 137 -9.98 4.61 22.86
C ASP A 137 -11.46 4.90 22.57
N LEU A 138 -11.91 4.72 21.32
CA LEU A 138 -13.27 5.03 20.89
C LEU A 138 -14.29 4.01 21.41
N TYR A 139 -13.96 2.72 21.32
CA TYR A 139 -14.88 1.62 21.65
C TYR A 139 -14.60 0.97 23.00
N LYS A 140 -13.60 1.47 23.76
CA LYS A 140 -13.20 0.95 25.07
C LYS A 140 -12.87 -0.55 25.08
N ILE A 141 -12.23 -1.02 24.02
CA ILE A 141 -11.78 -2.40 23.87
C ILE A 141 -10.26 -2.52 24.02
N LYS A 142 -9.77 -3.74 24.24
CA LYS A 142 -8.35 -3.99 24.46
C LYS A 142 -7.50 -3.62 23.23
N ASN A 143 -6.40 -2.90 23.47
CA ASN A 143 -5.47 -2.43 22.43
C ASN A 143 -4.51 -3.55 21.98
N ASP A 144 -5.04 -4.65 21.44
CA ASP A 144 -4.27 -5.71 20.82
C ASP A 144 -4.83 -6.08 19.43
N GLN A 145 -3.97 -6.66 18.60
CA GLN A 145 -4.26 -6.96 17.20
C GLN A 145 -5.52 -7.82 17.04
N LYS A 146 -5.60 -8.94 17.78
CA LYS A 146 -6.69 -9.94 17.63
C LYS A 146 -8.05 -9.36 18.02
N THR A 147 -8.09 -8.60 19.12
CA THR A 147 -9.33 -7.96 19.60
C THR A 147 -9.85 -6.96 18.58
N ILE A 148 -8.95 -6.16 17.99
CA ILE A 148 -9.31 -5.13 17.00
C ILE A 148 -9.72 -5.76 15.67
N GLU A 149 -9.05 -6.80 15.20
CA GLU A 149 -9.46 -7.56 14.01
C GLU A 149 -10.88 -8.13 14.17
N LYS A 150 -11.11 -8.84 15.27
CA LYS A 150 -12.43 -9.41 15.56
C LYS A 150 -13.52 -8.34 15.67
N PHE A 151 -13.21 -7.20 16.31
CA PHE A 151 -14.14 -6.07 16.40
C PHE A 151 -14.46 -5.53 15.00
N ALA A 152 -13.47 -5.32 14.15
CA ALA A 152 -13.67 -4.82 12.79
C ALA A 152 -14.52 -5.77 11.94
N GLU A 153 -14.24 -7.07 11.98
CA GLU A 153 -15.02 -8.11 11.29
C GLU A 153 -16.50 -8.12 11.73
N GLN A 154 -16.74 -7.99 13.03
CA GLN A 154 -18.11 -8.04 13.56
C GLN A 154 -18.89 -6.74 13.34
N THR A 155 -18.21 -5.58 13.43
CA THR A 155 -18.84 -4.26 13.42
C THR A 155 -18.94 -3.68 12.03
N TYR A 156 -17.86 -3.73 11.26
CA TYR A 156 -17.78 -3.09 9.95
C TYR A 156 -17.94 -4.06 8.77
N LYS A 157 -17.74 -5.35 9.02
CA LYS A 157 -17.92 -6.42 8.03
C LYS A 157 -17.18 -6.11 6.72
N GLU A 158 -17.90 -6.23 5.60
CA GLU A 158 -17.38 -5.95 4.26
C GLU A 158 -16.96 -4.49 4.02
N TYR A 159 -17.27 -3.56 4.93
CA TYR A 159 -16.90 -2.14 4.82
C TYR A 159 -15.76 -1.73 5.77
N SER A 160 -15.03 -2.68 6.32
CA SER A 160 -13.94 -2.43 7.29
C SER A 160 -12.91 -1.43 6.77
N GLY A 161 -12.51 -1.54 5.51
CA GLY A 161 -11.56 -0.62 4.87
C GLY A 161 -12.12 0.80 4.68
N LEU A 162 -13.42 0.91 4.44
CA LEU A 162 -14.07 2.22 4.36
C LEU A 162 -14.16 2.87 5.74
N ALA A 163 -14.51 2.10 6.77
CA ALA A 163 -14.58 2.58 8.16
C ALA A 163 -13.26 3.19 8.61
N ILE A 164 -12.12 2.58 8.26
CA ILE A 164 -10.79 3.14 8.56
C ILE A 164 -10.60 4.53 7.93
N GLN A 165 -11.07 4.76 6.71
CA GLN A 165 -10.95 6.06 6.05
C GLN A 165 -11.76 7.14 6.79
N TYR A 166 -12.95 6.81 7.27
CA TYR A 166 -13.74 7.73 8.10
C TYR A 166 -13.05 8.01 9.44
N LEU A 167 -12.45 7.02 10.08
CA LEU A 167 -11.68 7.21 11.31
C LEU A 167 -10.48 8.15 11.09
N PHE A 168 -9.74 7.98 10.00
CA PHE A 168 -8.64 8.88 9.63
C PHE A 168 -9.14 10.31 9.38
N HIS A 169 -10.22 10.46 8.62
CA HIS A 169 -10.79 11.77 8.29
C HIS A 169 -11.28 12.50 9.56
N SER A 170 -12.01 11.81 10.43
CA SER A 170 -12.54 12.39 11.66
C SER A 170 -11.46 12.95 12.58
N LYS A 171 -10.31 12.27 12.68
CA LYS A 171 -9.20 12.72 13.54
C LYS A 171 -8.36 13.85 12.94
N ARG A 172 -8.27 13.97 11.62
CA ARG A 172 -7.54 15.05 10.96
C ARG A 172 -8.27 16.40 11.04
N ASN A 173 -9.59 16.38 11.19
CA ASN A 173 -10.42 17.58 11.21
C ASN A 173 -10.78 18.06 12.62
N ILE A 174 -10.26 17.41 13.68
CA ILE A 174 -10.52 17.77 15.09
C ILE A 174 -9.35 18.58 15.69
N ASN A 175 -8.28 18.87 14.91
CA ASN A 175 -7.15 19.72 15.35
C ASN A 175 -7.16 21.07 14.64
#